data_0089fb3735852eb4e074373fdb5ca759
#
_entry.id   0089fb3735852eb4e074373fdb5ca759
#
_cell.length_a   1.000
_cell.length_b   1.000
_cell.length_c   1.000
_cell.angle_alpha   90.00
_cell.angle_beta   90.00
_cell.angle_gamma   90.00
#
_symmetry.space_group_name_H-M   'P 1'
#
loop_
_entity.id
_entity.type
_entity.pdbx_description
1 polymer ?
#
loop_
_entity_poly.entity_id
_entity_poly.type
_entity_poly.pdbx_seq_one_letter_code
_entity_poly.pdbx_strand_id
1 'polypeptide(L)'
;MNKNIYGVGQVNAYIQRMFAEDFLLRDIRIKGEVSNCKYHSSGHIYFTLKDAGGAISAILFRGNRVKGLRFPMKDGDQVVVTGSVSVYEKGGTYQIYAKEITLDGAGDLYVRFEQLKKELEEMGMFAAEYKKPIPRFAQRIGIVTAPTGAAVRDIIQ
;
A
#
# COMPACT_ATOMS: atom_id res chain seq x y z
N MET A 1 -19.76 30.09 37.64
CA MET A 1 -19.36 29.82 36.25
C MET A 1 -20.42 28.93 35.59
N ASN A 2 -21.22 29.46 34.69
CA ASN A 2 -22.16 28.66 33.90
C ASN A 2 -21.33 27.72 33.00
N LYS A 3 -21.31 26.43 33.32
CA LYS A 3 -20.73 25.41 32.43
C LYS A 3 -21.69 25.25 31.26
N ASN A 4 -21.26 25.64 30.07
CA ASN A 4 -22.04 25.40 28.84
C ASN A 4 -22.32 23.90 28.69
N ILE A 5 -23.57 23.56 28.40
CA ILE A 5 -23.98 22.19 28.11
C ILE A 5 -23.90 22.00 26.59
N TYR A 6 -23.12 21.01 26.14
CA TYR A 6 -22.96 20.69 24.73
C TYR A 6 -23.65 19.37 24.39
N GLY A 7 -24.24 19.28 23.21
CA GLY A 7 -24.76 18.05 22.65
C GLY A 7 -23.62 17.16 22.11
N VAL A 8 -23.85 15.83 22.06
CA VAL A 8 -22.84 14.84 21.57
C VAL A 8 -22.33 15.20 20.17
N GLY A 9 -23.25 15.54 19.24
CA GLY A 9 -22.86 15.95 17.88
C GLY A 9 -21.99 17.20 17.84
N GLN A 10 -22.21 18.16 18.73
CA GLN A 10 -21.37 19.36 18.82
C GLN A 10 -19.95 19.03 19.27
N VAL A 11 -19.79 18.08 20.19
CA VAL A 11 -18.49 17.62 20.65
C VAL A 11 -17.76 16.87 19.53
N ASN A 12 -18.44 15.94 18.84
CA ASN A 12 -17.84 15.21 17.71
C ASN A 12 -17.43 16.14 16.56
N ALA A 13 -18.26 17.10 16.20
CA ALA A 13 -17.96 18.11 15.19
C ALA A 13 -16.78 19.01 15.59
N TYR A 14 -16.70 19.36 16.87
CA TYR A 14 -15.56 20.12 17.39
C TYR A 14 -14.24 19.33 17.26
N ILE A 15 -14.22 18.06 17.67
CA ILE A 15 -13.05 17.21 17.57
C ILE A 15 -12.65 16.99 16.09
N GLN A 16 -13.63 16.77 15.20
CA GLN A 16 -13.40 16.64 13.77
C GLN A 16 -12.72 17.89 13.21
N ARG A 17 -13.17 19.09 13.61
CA ARG A 17 -12.55 20.34 13.19
C ARG A 17 -11.11 20.49 13.67
N MET A 18 -10.83 20.11 14.94
CA MET A 18 -9.46 20.09 15.45
C MET A 18 -8.56 19.18 14.60
N PHE A 19 -9.03 17.99 14.23
CA PHE A 19 -8.25 17.08 13.36
C PHE A 19 -8.07 17.66 11.95
N ALA A 20 -9.07 18.38 11.43
CA ALA A 20 -8.97 19.02 10.11
C ALA A 20 -8.01 20.22 10.07
N GLU A 21 -7.76 20.86 11.21
CA GLU A 21 -6.82 21.98 11.34
C GLU A 21 -5.38 21.50 11.60
N ASP A 22 -5.21 20.27 12.08
CA ASP A 22 -3.90 19.68 12.34
C ASP A 22 -3.19 19.32 11.03
N PHE A 23 -2.01 19.92 10.79
CA PHE A 23 -1.27 19.70 9.54
C PHE A 23 -0.74 18.28 9.39
N LEU A 24 -0.42 17.59 10.50
CA LEU A 24 0.06 16.22 10.49
C LEU A 24 -1.04 15.24 10.13
N LEU A 25 -2.25 15.42 10.71
CA LEU A 25 -3.37 14.51 10.51
C LEU A 25 -4.04 14.66 9.13
N ARG A 26 -3.82 15.79 8.44
CA ARG A 26 -4.38 16.04 7.10
C ARG A 26 -3.68 15.28 5.98
N ASP A 27 -2.38 14.98 6.15
CA ASP A 27 -1.60 14.25 5.16
C ASP A 27 -0.52 13.44 5.88
N ILE A 28 -0.90 12.25 6.33
CA ILE A 28 -0.06 11.39 7.15
C ILE A 28 0.24 10.08 6.41
N ARG A 29 1.43 9.55 6.65
CA ARG A 29 1.84 8.22 6.22
C ARG A 29 1.96 7.31 7.44
N ILE A 30 1.21 6.25 7.47
CA ILE A 30 1.15 5.31 8.59
C ILE A 30 1.53 3.94 8.09
N LYS A 31 2.53 3.32 8.74
CA LYS A 31 2.94 1.94 8.48
C LYS A 31 2.23 1.01 9.45
N GLY A 32 1.82 -0.17 8.97
CA GLY A 32 1.25 -1.20 9.81
C GLY A 32 0.85 -2.45 9.02
N GLU A 33 0.34 -3.42 9.75
CA GLU A 33 -0.21 -4.65 9.22
C GLU A 33 -1.72 -4.51 9.00
N VAL A 34 -2.17 -4.97 7.84
CA VAL A 34 -3.60 -5.01 7.49
C VAL A 34 -4.29 -6.14 8.24
N SER A 35 -5.45 -5.85 8.80
CA SER A 35 -6.36 -6.85 9.37
C SER A 35 -7.81 -6.48 9.12
N ASN A 36 -8.71 -7.46 9.17
CA ASN A 36 -10.15 -7.30 8.90
C ASN A 36 -10.45 -6.62 7.55
N CYS A 37 -9.67 -6.93 6.52
CA CYS A 37 -9.82 -6.36 5.19
C CYS A 37 -11.11 -6.84 4.52
N LYS A 38 -12.00 -5.91 4.18
CA LYS A 38 -13.30 -6.20 3.57
C LYS A 38 -13.50 -5.34 2.31
N TYR A 39 -13.64 -5.99 1.17
CA TYR A 39 -14.05 -5.38 -0.08
C TYR A 39 -15.58 -5.30 -0.11
N HIS A 40 -16.12 -4.10 0.12
CA HIS A 40 -17.57 -3.90 0.17
C HIS A 40 -18.16 -3.78 -1.25
N SER A 41 -19.44 -4.18 -1.42
CA SER A 41 -20.18 -4.12 -2.69
C SER A 41 -20.29 -2.72 -3.29
N SER A 42 -20.24 -1.66 -2.46
CA SER A 42 -20.17 -0.26 -2.89
C SER A 42 -18.82 0.12 -3.54
N GLY A 43 -17.83 -0.79 -3.52
CA GLY A 43 -16.48 -0.57 -4.04
C GLY A 43 -15.50 0.06 -3.03
N HIS A 44 -15.96 0.37 -1.82
CA HIS A 44 -15.07 0.80 -0.72
C HIS A 44 -14.34 -0.39 -0.12
N ILE A 45 -13.16 -0.14 0.45
CA ILE A 45 -12.40 -1.14 1.19
C ILE A 45 -12.28 -0.67 2.63
N TYR A 46 -12.76 -1.48 3.55
CA TYR A 46 -12.65 -1.26 4.99
C TYR A 46 -11.60 -2.20 5.53
N PHE A 47 -10.72 -1.71 6.39
CA PHE A 47 -9.70 -2.51 7.03
C PHE A 47 -9.27 -1.88 8.35
N THR A 48 -8.49 -2.61 9.12
CA THR A 48 -7.82 -2.12 10.32
C THR A 48 -6.32 -2.14 10.05
N LEU A 49 -5.65 -1.05 10.35
CA LEU A 49 -4.19 -0.98 10.35
C LEU A 49 -3.73 -1.14 11.80
N LYS A 50 -2.81 -2.07 12.05
CA LYS A 50 -2.32 -2.39 13.39
C LYS A 50 -0.79 -2.48 13.42
N ASP A 51 -0.23 -2.24 14.59
CA ASP A 51 1.16 -2.51 14.93
C ASP A 51 1.26 -3.02 16.38
N ALA A 52 2.47 -3.07 16.95
CA ALA A 52 2.68 -3.50 18.34
C ALA A 52 2.09 -2.52 19.37
N GLY A 53 1.84 -1.25 18.99
CA GLY A 53 1.37 -0.20 19.89
C GLY A 53 -0.14 0.03 19.83
N GLY A 54 -0.84 -0.44 18.77
CA GLY A 54 -2.25 -0.17 18.64
C GLY A 54 -2.86 -0.56 17.29
N ALA A 55 -4.12 -0.15 17.15
CA ALA A 55 -4.89 -0.39 15.93
C ALA A 55 -5.78 0.83 15.60
N ILE A 56 -5.95 1.10 14.32
CA ILE A 56 -6.81 2.16 13.82
C ILE A 56 -7.62 1.67 12.63
N SER A 57 -8.92 1.98 12.62
CA SER A 57 -9.79 1.69 11.48
C SER A 57 -9.42 2.55 10.28
N ALA A 58 -9.55 1.99 9.08
CA ALA A 58 -9.25 2.68 7.84
C ALA A 58 -10.28 2.38 6.75
N ILE A 59 -10.49 3.35 5.88
CA ILE A 59 -11.34 3.23 4.70
C ILE A 59 -10.62 3.77 3.47
N LEU A 60 -10.62 2.99 2.40
CA LEU A 60 -10.26 3.45 1.06
C LEU A 60 -11.54 3.57 0.23
N PHE A 61 -11.91 4.79 -0.13
CA PHE A 61 -13.09 5.04 -0.94
C PHE A 61 -12.88 4.58 -2.39
N ARG A 62 -13.97 4.16 -3.04
CA ARG A 62 -13.98 3.73 -4.44
C ARG A 62 -13.27 4.69 -5.38
N GLY A 63 -13.45 6.01 -5.20
CA GLY A 63 -12.81 7.03 -6.04
C GLY A 63 -11.29 7.02 -6.00
N ASN A 64 -10.70 6.63 -4.86
CA ASN A 64 -9.26 6.55 -4.67
C ASN A 64 -8.69 5.17 -5.04
N ARG A 65 -9.54 4.13 -5.14
CA ARG A 65 -9.11 2.74 -5.29
C ARG A 65 -8.26 2.52 -6.54
N VAL A 66 -8.67 3.04 -7.69
CA VAL A 66 -7.99 2.79 -8.97
C VAL A 66 -6.57 3.33 -9.01
N LYS A 67 -6.35 4.51 -8.42
CA LYS A 67 -5.04 5.16 -8.38
C LYS A 67 -4.26 4.83 -7.13
N GLY A 68 -4.94 4.63 -6.01
CA GLY A 68 -4.36 4.51 -4.68
C GLY A 68 -4.08 3.07 -4.22
N LEU A 69 -4.55 2.04 -4.93
CA LEU A 69 -4.27 0.64 -4.56
C LEU A 69 -4.00 -0.17 -5.82
N ARG A 70 -2.73 -0.59 -6.02
CA ARG A 70 -2.26 -1.28 -7.23
C ARG A 70 -2.04 -2.79 -7.04
N PHE A 71 -2.46 -3.34 -5.91
CA PHE A 71 -2.34 -4.76 -5.60
C PHE A 71 -3.58 -5.27 -4.85
N PRO A 72 -3.88 -6.56 -4.87
CA PRO A 72 -4.95 -7.15 -4.07
C PRO A 72 -4.52 -7.20 -2.60
N MET A 73 -5.02 -6.25 -1.79
CA MET A 73 -4.72 -6.16 -0.36
C MET A 73 -5.47 -7.23 0.42
N LYS A 74 -4.80 -7.88 1.36
CA LYS A 74 -5.34 -8.93 2.24
C LYS A 74 -4.82 -8.79 3.67
N ASP A 75 -5.43 -9.52 4.58
CA ASP A 75 -4.99 -9.60 5.97
C ASP A 75 -3.55 -10.14 6.05
N GLY A 76 -2.75 -9.53 6.91
CA GLY A 76 -1.33 -9.84 7.10
C GLY A 76 -0.38 -9.02 6.21
N ASP A 77 -0.87 -8.30 5.20
CA ASP A 77 -0.01 -7.45 4.38
C ASP A 77 0.59 -6.32 5.22
N GLN A 78 1.91 -6.13 5.10
CA GLN A 78 2.60 -4.97 5.66
C GLN A 78 2.51 -3.83 4.65
N VAL A 79 1.90 -2.71 5.06
CA VAL A 79 1.61 -1.61 4.15
C VAL A 79 1.99 -0.25 4.74
N VAL A 80 2.17 0.71 3.86
CA VAL A 80 2.20 2.13 4.18
C VAL A 80 0.95 2.77 3.59
N VAL A 81 0.11 3.34 4.45
CA VAL A 81 -1.12 4.04 4.09
C VAL A 81 -0.86 5.54 4.12
N THR A 82 -1.08 6.21 3.02
CA THR A 82 -1.08 7.68 2.91
C THR A 82 -2.51 8.17 2.92
N GLY A 83 -2.83 9.15 3.75
CA GLY A 83 -4.18 9.68 3.86
C GLY A 83 -4.33 10.72 4.95
N SER A 84 -5.54 10.87 5.45
CA SER A 84 -5.86 11.76 6.58
C SER A 84 -6.53 11.00 7.70
N VAL A 85 -6.33 11.43 8.92
CA VAL A 85 -7.09 10.95 10.08
C VAL A 85 -8.21 11.94 10.38
N SER A 86 -9.42 11.46 10.54
CA SER A 86 -10.57 12.28 10.88
C SER A 86 -11.58 11.51 11.72
N VAL A 87 -12.55 12.21 12.28
CA VAL A 87 -13.61 11.63 13.07
C VAL A 87 -14.81 11.27 12.19
N TYR A 88 -15.31 10.06 12.37
CA TYR A 88 -16.62 9.68 11.87
C TYR A 88 -17.68 10.15 12.87
N GLU A 89 -18.31 11.30 12.57
CA GLU A 89 -19.19 12.03 13.50
C GLU A 89 -20.33 11.19 14.07
N LYS A 90 -20.99 10.37 13.21
CA LYS A 90 -22.13 9.55 13.63
C LYS A 90 -21.74 8.47 14.64
N GLY A 91 -20.53 7.95 14.56
CA GLY A 91 -20.03 6.91 15.45
C GLY A 91 -19.12 7.42 16.56
N GLY A 92 -18.67 8.67 16.52
CA GLY A 92 -17.73 9.23 17.49
C GLY A 92 -16.37 8.56 17.49
N THR A 93 -15.98 7.92 16.38
CA THR A 93 -14.72 7.17 16.23
C THR A 93 -13.79 7.89 15.25
N TYR A 94 -12.49 7.87 15.51
CA TYR A 94 -11.51 8.34 14.55
C TYR A 94 -11.04 7.21 13.66
N GLN A 95 -10.73 7.54 12.41
CA GLN A 95 -10.30 6.57 11.41
C GLN A 95 -9.41 7.22 10.34
N ILE A 96 -8.67 6.37 9.61
CA ILE A 96 -7.88 6.80 8.45
C ILE A 96 -8.78 6.83 7.21
N TYR A 97 -8.77 7.95 6.51
CA TYR A 97 -9.30 8.09 5.17
C TYR A 97 -8.15 7.96 4.18
N ALA A 98 -7.94 6.73 3.70
CA ALA A 98 -6.81 6.41 2.84
C ALA A 98 -6.97 7.03 1.44
N LYS A 99 -5.88 7.59 0.92
CA LYS A 99 -5.74 8.08 -0.45
C LYS A 99 -4.93 7.09 -1.29
N GLU A 100 -3.85 6.57 -0.71
CA GLU A 100 -2.93 5.63 -1.34
C GLU A 100 -2.45 4.58 -0.33
N ILE A 101 -2.27 3.36 -0.81
CA ILE A 101 -1.75 2.23 -0.02
C ILE A 101 -0.68 1.53 -0.85
N THR A 102 0.50 1.38 -0.29
CA THR A 102 1.64 0.69 -0.90
C THR A 102 2.13 -0.42 0.01
N LEU A 103 2.68 -1.48 -0.57
CA LEU A 103 3.35 -2.51 0.24
C LEU A 103 4.58 -1.89 0.91
N ASP A 104 4.80 -2.25 2.17
CA ASP A 104 6.00 -1.85 2.89
C ASP A 104 7.23 -2.47 2.22
N GLY A 105 8.27 -1.66 2.01
CA GLY A 105 9.47 -2.10 1.28
C GLY A 105 9.37 -2.08 -0.25
N ALA A 106 8.19 -1.87 -0.83
CA ALA A 106 8.05 -1.80 -2.29
C ALA A 106 8.85 -0.63 -2.90
N GLY A 107 8.95 0.48 -2.17
CA GLY A 107 9.79 1.62 -2.58
C GLY A 107 11.27 1.27 -2.57
N ASP A 108 11.74 0.59 -1.53
CA ASP A 108 13.15 0.17 -1.40
C ASP A 108 13.52 -0.86 -2.47
N LEU A 109 12.61 -1.78 -2.81
CA LEU A 109 12.85 -2.77 -3.86
C LEU A 109 12.98 -2.10 -5.24
N TYR A 110 12.14 -1.11 -5.54
CA TYR A 110 12.23 -0.36 -6.78
C TYR A 110 13.53 0.46 -6.87
N VAL A 111 13.91 1.12 -5.79
CA VAL A 111 15.17 1.87 -5.73
C VAL A 111 16.36 0.94 -5.92
N ARG A 112 16.39 -0.22 -5.26
CA ARG A 112 17.45 -1.24 -5.44
C ARG A 112 17.47 -1.79 -6.87
N PHE A 113 16.30 -2.00 -7.47
CA PHE A 113 16.21 -2.44 -8.87
C PHE A 113 16.81 -1.40 -9.83
N GLU A 114 16.45 -0.13 -9.68
CA GLU A 114 17.00 0.94 -10.51
C GLU A 114 18.50 1.14 -10.30
N GLN A 115 18.98 1.03 -9.07
CA GLN A 115 20.39 1.07 -8.76
C GLN A 115 21.16 -0.07 -9.43
N LEU A 116 20.69 -1.31 -9.25
CA LEU A 116 21.30 -2.48 -9.87
C LEU A 116 21.30 -2.40 -11.39
N LYS A 117 20.19 -1.94 -11.99
CA LYS A 117 20.08 -1.74 -13.43
C LYS A 117 21.15 -0.76 -13.92
N LYS A 118 21.31 0.37 -13.22
CA LYS A 118 22.31 1.38 -13.55
C LYS A 118 23.74 0.84 -13.42
N GLU A 119 24.03 0.13 -12.34
CA GLU A 119 25.34 -0.52 -12.15
C GLU A 119 25.66 -1.50 -13.28
N LEU A 120 24.70 -2.34 -13.67
CA LEU A 120 24.87 -3.29 -14.78
C LEU A 120 25.04 -2.58 -16.12
N GLU A 121 24.37 -1.44 -16.32
CA GLU A 121 24.53 -0.61 -17.52
C GLU A 121 25.91 0.03 -17.57
N GLU A 122 26.41 0.59 -16.47
CA GLU A 122 27.77 1.15 -16.35
C GLU A 122 28.85 0.10 -16.53
N MET A 123 28.64 -1.15 -16.11
CA MET A 123 29.50 -2.29 -16.38
C MET A 123 29.44 -2.77 -17.84
N GLY A 124 28.58 -2.17 -18.68
CA GLY A 124 28.42 -2.55 -20.08
C GLY A 124 27.66 -3.86 -20.31
N MET A 125 27.01 -4.44 -19.27
CA MET A 125 26.35 -5.74 -19.37
C MET A 125 25.19 -5.78 -20.37
N PHE A 126 24.64 -4.62 -20.74
CA PHE A 126 23.59 -4.49 -21.73
C PHE A 126 24.10 -4.09 -23.13
N ALA A 127 25.42 -3.96 -23.32
CA ALA A 127 26.01 -3.57 -24.59
C ALA A 127 25.71 -4.57 -25.70
N ALA A 128 25.50 -4.05 -26.91
CA ALA A 128 25.10 -4.87 -28.06
C ALA A 128 26.15 -5.93 -28.45
N GLU A 129 27.40 -5.69 -28.12
CA GLU A 129 28.53 -6.63 -28.35
C GLU A 129 28.43 -7.93 -27.58
N TYR A 130 27.75 -7.93 -26.41
CA TYR A 130 27.50 -9.14 -25.62
C TYR A 130 26.27 -9.92 -26.07
N LYS A 131 25.44 -9.33 -26.97
CA LYS A 131 24.23 -9.99 -27.47
C LYS A 131 24.60 -10.94 -28.61
N LYS A 132 24.44 -12.23 -28.37
CA LYS A 132 24.65 -13.27 -29.39
C LYS A 132 23.36 -13.53 -30.16
N PRO A 133 23.45 -13.85 -31.47
CA PRO A 133 22.28 -14.26 -32.25
C PRO A 133 21.69 -15.57 -31.67
N ILE A 134 20.38 -15.70 -31.71
CA ILE A 134 19.69 -16.92 -31.25
C ILE A 134 20.05 -18.07 -32.22
N PRO A 135 20.59 -19.20 -31.74
CA PRO A 135 20.94 -20.33 -32.58
C PRO A 135 19.68 -20.94 -33.21
N ARG A 136 19.74 -21.31 -34.51
CA ARG A 136 18.61 -21.94 -35.23
C ARG A 136 18.18 -23.27 -34.62
N PHE A 137 19.14 -24.04 -34.08
CA PHE A 137 18.90 -25.32 -33.40
C PHE A 137 19.63 -25.33 -32.06
N ALA A 138 18.91 -25.02 -30.98
CA ALA A 138 19.45 -25.07 -29.63
C ALA A 138 19.44 -26.52 -29.13
N GLN A 139 20.64 -27.08 -28.84
CA GLN A 139 20.79 -28.41 -28.28
C GLN A 139 20.70 -28.44 -26.74
N ARG A 140 20.91 -27.31 -26.10
CA ARG A 140 20.82 -27.15 -24.64
C ARG A 140 20.15 -25.81 -24.33
N ILE A 141 19.17 -25.84 -23.45
CA ILE A 141 18.45 -24.66 -22.99
C ILE A 141 18.65 -24.54 -21.49
N GLY A 142 19.19 -23.42 -21.03
CA GLY A 142 19.25 -23.06 -19.61
C GLY A 142 18.07 -22.18 -19.26
N ILE A 143 17.39 -22.50 -18.16
CA ILE A 143 16.23 -21.72 -17.70
C ILE A 143 16.55 -21.15 -16.33
N VAL A 144 16.47 -19.82 -16.20
CA VAL A 144 16.58 -19.12 -14.93
C VAL A 144 15.22 -18.54 -14.58
N THR A 145 14.62 -19.05 -13.50
CA THR A 145 13.30 -18.63 -13.07
C THR A 145 13.20 -18.66 -11.55
N ALA A 146 12.17 -18.01 -11.00
CA ALA A 146 11.89 -18.07 -9.57
C ALA A 146 11.54 -19.50 -9.14
N PRO A 147 11.99 -19.95 -7.96
CA PRO A 147 11.77 -21.33 -7.48
C PRO A 147 10.27 -21.63 -7.22
N THR A 148 9.45 -20.59 -7.08
CA THR A 148 8.01 -20.70 -6.82
C THR A 148 7.25 -19.92 -7.89
N GLY A 149 6.60 -20.61 -8.80
CA GLY A 149 5.79 -19.96 -9.85
C GLY A 149 5.17 -20.96 -10.82
N ALA A 150 4.19 -20.52 -11.60
CA ALA A 150 3.54 -21.33 -12.63
C ALA A 150 4.56 -21.79 -13.70
N ALA A 151 5.45 -20.89 -14.11
CA ALA A 151 6.45 -21.18 -15.13
C ALA A 151 7.37 -22.38 -14.82
N VAL A 152 7.77 -22.58 -13.55
CA VAL A 152 8.54 -23.78 -13.17
C VAL A 152 7.75 -25.05 -13.36
N ARG A 153 6.45 -25.04 -13.05
CA ARG A 153 5.58 -26.21 -13.20
C ARG A 153 5.33 -26.55 -14.66
N ASP A 154 5.15 -25.52 -15.50
CA ASP A 154 4.90 -25.69 -16.94
C ASP A 154 6.14 -26.21 -17.69
N ILE A 155 7.35 -25.97 -17.14
CA ILE A 155 8.62 -26.43 -17.75
C ILE A 155 8.97 -27.86 -17.33
N ILE A 156 8.53 -28.31 -16.15
CA ILE A 156 8.84 -29.64 -15.60
C ILE A 156 7.82 -30.71 -16.09
N GLN A 157 6.65 -30.29 -16.61
CA GLN A 157 5.68 -31.19 -17.26
C GLN A 157 6.15 -31.56 -18.67
#